data_958999d98688ba8a6970dffca7aa19eb
#
_entry.id   958999d98688ba8a6970dffca7aa19eb
#
_cell.length_a   1.000
_cell.length_b   1.000
_cell.length_c   1.000
_cell.angle_alpha   90.00
_cell.angle_beta   90.00
_cell.angle_gamma   90.00
#
_symmetry.space_group_name_H-M   'P 1'
#
loop_
_entity.id
_entity.type
_entity.pdbx_description
1 polymer ?
#
loop_
_entity_poly.entity_id
_entity_poly.type
_entity_poly.pdbx_seq_one_letter_code
_entity_poly.pdbx_strand_id
1 'polypeptide(L)'
;TAKNAINYIVENNTGASFGVVAMAAESAVVVPPTMDHTLFLQRMNDIPIGNLGDGTAIGVGLSTAIYHLAASSAPKKCIVLITDGENNAGAIHPETAAELAASQNITLYTLGVGSKGSAPIEYIDPKTNKKYSGYLTSSFDSTQLKLIASIANGRYFEAQTLNDLSLALLVITKNESTVQTYHSRTTSVEYYDKLIFISAIRLSSSCWRI
;
A
#
# COMPACT_ATOMS: atom_id res chain seq x y z
N THR A 1 -5.34 16.25 1.54
CA THR A 1 -5.81 14.91 1.95
C THR A 1 -4.66 13.91 1.92
N ALA A 2 -4.76 12.78 2.65
CA ALA A 2 -3.74 11.72 2.64
C ALA A 2 -3.43 11.22 1.21
N LYS A 3 -4.44 11.15 0.35
CA LYS A 3 -4.27 10.78 -1.08
C LYS A 3 -3.24 11.67 -1.80
N ASN A 4 -3.24 12.99 -1.56
CA ASN A 4 -2.29 13.89 -2.21
C ASN A 4 -0.83 13.64 -1.77
N ALA A 5 -0.62 13.30 -0.49
CA ALA A 5 0.71 12.96 0.00
C ALA A 5 1.22 11.64 -0.62
N ILE A 6 0.34 10.66 -0.77
CA ILE A 6 0.67 9.38 -1.43
C ILE A 6 0.95 9.61 -2.91
N ASN A 7 0.14 10.41 -3.63
CA ASN A 7 0.37 10.75 -5.03
C ASN A 7 1.78 11.32 -5.24
N TYR A 8 2.16 12.31 -4.40
CA TYR A 8 3.49 12.92 -4.47
C TYR A 8 4.62 11.89 -4.31
N ILE A 9 4.48 10.95 -3.37
CA ILE A 9 5.48 9.91 -3.15
C ILE A 9 5.59 8.96 -4.34
N VAL A 10 4.46 8.52 -4.89
CA VAL A 10 4.43 7.60 -6.04
C VAL A 10 5.07 8.23 -7.28
N GLU A 11 4.73 9.48 -7.58
CA GLU A 11 5.27 10.22 -8.72
C GLU A 11 6.79 10.45 -8.64
N ASN A 12 7.32 10.58 -7.41
CA ASN A 12 8.75 10.83 -7.19
C ASN A 12 9.58 9.56 -6.96
N ASN A 13 8.98 8.37 -7.03
CA ASN A 13 9.68 7.09 -6.80
C ASN A 13 9.44 6.10 -7.93
N THR A 14 9.88 6.45 -9.12
CA THR A 14 9.64 5.70 -10.37
C THR A 14 10.23 4.28 -10.37
N GLY A 15 11.20 3.98 -9.50
CA GLY A 15 11.83 2.67 -9.38
C GLY A 15 11.17 1.71 -8.37
N ALA A 16 10.09 2.14 -7.68
CA ALA A 16 9.40 1.34 -6.69
C ALA A 16 8.06 0.82 -7.23
N SER A 17 7.66 -0.39 -6.84
CA SER A 17 6.30 -0.85 -7.03
C SER A 17 5.43 -0.52 -5.82
N PHE A 18 4.21 -0.09 -6.09
CA PHE A 18 3.24 0.32 -5.08
C PHE A 18 1.98 -0.54 -5.14
N GLY A 19 1.43 -0.85 -3.98
CA GLY A 19 0.13 -1.50 -3.82
C GLY A 19 -0.72 -0.80 -2.77
N VAL A 20 -2.02 -0.97 -2.83
CA VAL A 20 -2.98 -0.43 -1.85
C VAL A 20 -3.90 -1.52 -1.35
N VAL A 21 -3.97 -1.63 -0.04
CA VAL A 21 -4.99 -2.39 0.67
C VAL A 21 -5.87 -1.40 1.43
N ALA A 22 -7.16 -1.43 1.16
CA ALA A 22 -8.15 -0.73 1.96
C ALA A 22 -8.62 -1.65 3.10
N MET A 23 -8.80 -1.08 4.29
CA MET A 23 -9.28 -1.83 5.46
C MET A 23 -10.36 -1.04 6.22
N ALA A 24 -11.31 -1.79 6.75
CA ALA A 24 -12.30 -1.38 7.73
C ALA A 24 -12.60 -2.61 8.60
N ALA A 25 -13.86 -3.03 8.82
CA ALA A 25 -14.16 -4.33 9.42
C ALA A 25 -13.62 -5.51 8.58
N GLU A 26 -13.54 -5.31 7.27
CA GLU A 26 -12.92 -6.21 6.31
C GLU A 26 -11.74 -5.52 5.62
N SER A 27 -10.99 -6.27 4.81
CA SER A 27 -9.91 -5.73 3.98
C SER A 27 -10.05 -6.15 2.52
N ALA A 28 -9.66 -5.25 1.62
CA ALA A 28 -9.66 -5.52 0.19
C ALA A 28 -8.39 -4.99 -0.46
N VAL A 29 -7.82 -5.77 -1.37
CA VAL A 29 -6.73 -5.31 -2.23
C VAL A 29 -7.34 -4.43 -3.33
N VAL A 30 -7.05 -3.15 -3.28
CA VAL A 30 -7.48 -2.19 -4.30
C VAL A 30 -6.54 -2.23 -5.50
N VAL A 31 -5.24 -2.27 -5.21
CA VAL A 31 -4.19 -2.41 -6.22
C VAL A 31 -3.13 -3.37 -5.68
N PRO A 32 -2.87 -4.50 -6.33
CA PRO A 32 -1.71 -5.32 -5.99
C PRO A 32 -0.41 -4.57 -6.33
N PRO A 33 0.74 -4.95 -5.73
CA PRO A 33 2.02 -4.29 -6.02
C PRO A 33 2.30 -4.23 -7.53
N THR A 34 2.44 -3.01 -8.06
CA THR A 34 2.64 -2.74 -9.49
C THR A 34 3.64 -1.61 -9.73
N MET A 35 4.35 -1.66 -10.85
CA MET A 35 5.18 -0.58 -11.38
C MET A 35 4.37 0.39 -12.26
N ASP A 36 3.11 0.06 -12.57
CA ASP A 36 2.21 0.96 -13.29
C ASP A 36 1.64 2.00 -12.31
N HIS A 37 2.36 3.09 -12.16
CA HIS A 37 2.00 4.18 -11.27
C HIS A 37 0.73 4.90 -11.72
N THR A 38 0.47 4.94 -13.01
CA THR A 38 -0.75 5.57 -13.55
C THR A 38 -1.98 4.79 -13.10
N LEU A 39 -1.97 3.48 -13.27
CA LEU A 39 -3.02 2.59 -12.81
C LEU A 39 -3.19 2.67 -11.28
N PHE A 40 -2.06 2.68 -10.55
CA PHE A 40 -2.06 2.80 -9.10
C PHE A 40 -2.79 4.07 -8.63
N LEU A 41 -2.39 5.24 -9.17
CA LEU A 41 -2.96 6.54 -8.80
C LEU A 41 -4.45 6.63 -9.15
N GLN A 42 -4.85 6.15 -10.32
CA GLN A 42 -6.25 6.09 -10.73
C GLN A 42 -7.08 5.28 -9.73
N ARG A 43 -6.69 4.03 -9.47
CA ARG A 43 -7.42 3.13 -8.56
C ARG A 43 -7.46 3.64 -7.12
N MET A 44 -6.35 4.22 -6.64
CA MET A 44 -6.30 4.79 -5.30
C MET A 44 -7.26 5.98 -5.15
N ASN A 45 -7.39 6.82 -6.17
CA ASN A 45 -8.32 7.95 -6.15
C ASN A 45 -9.79 7.51 -6.17
N ASP A 46 -10.07 6.37 -6.79
CA ASP A 46 -11.42 5.80 -6.94
C ASP A 46 -11.85 4.94 -5.74
N ILE A 47 -11.05 4.82 -4.67
CA ILE A 47 -11.42 4.02 -3.48
C ILE A 47 -12.73 4.55 -2.90
N PRO A 48 -13.81 3.73 -2.89
CA PRO A 48 -15.07 4.11 -2.30
C PRO A 48 -14.97 4.09 -0.76
N ILE A 49 -15.55 5.07 -0.12
CA ILE A 49 -15.63 5.15 1.34
C ILE A 49 -16.85 4.37 1.81
N GLY A 50 -16.70 3.55 2.87
CA GLY A 50 -17.82 2.92 3.58
C GLY A 50 -18.27 1.54 3.07
N ASN A 51 -17.58 0.92 2.10
CA ASN A 51 -18.00 -0.37 1.53
C ASN A 51 -17.43 -1.61 2.25
N LEU A 52 -16.53 -1.44 3.22
CA LEU A 52 -15.84 -2.53 3.91
C LEU A 52 -16.37 -2.78 5.33
N GLY A 53 -17.58 -2.31 5.62
CA GLY A 53 -18.20 -2.43 6.93
C GLY A 53 -17.74 -1.39 7.95
N ASP A 54 -18.34 -1.40 9.13
CA ASP A 54 -18.03 -0.48 10.22
C ASP A 54 -16.98 -1.10 11.15
N GLY A 55 -15.92 -0.37 11.43
CA GLY A 55 -14.82 -0.78 12.30
C GLY A 55 -13.47 -0.77 11.59
N THR A 56 -12.42 -1.11 12.32
CA THR A 56 -11.04 -1.13 11.85
C THR A 56 -10.37 -2.43 12.28
N ALA A 57 -10.06 -3.30 11.30
CA ALA A 57 -9.42 -4.60 11.48
C ALA A 57 -7.95 -4.52 11.04
N ILE A 58 -7.07 -3.89 11.85
CA ILE A 58 -5.66 -3.66 11.52
C ILE A 58 -4.95 -4.98 11.18
N GLY A 59 -5.12 -6.02 12.01
CA GLY A 59 -4.46 -7.30 11.80
C GLY A 59 -4.84 -7.99 10.49
N VAL A 60 -6.12 -7.88 10.09
CA VAL A 60 -6.61 -8.42 8.81
C VAL A 60 -6.04 -7.64 7.64
N GLY A 61 -6.06 -6.30 7.70
CA GLY A 61 -5.46 -5.43 6.68
C GLY A 61 -3.97 -5.69 6.49
N LEU A 62 -3.21 -5.78 7.57
CA LEU A 62 -1.78 -6.11 7.55
C LEU A 62 -1.54 -7.49 6.94
N SER A 63 -2.28 -8.52 7.36
CA SER A 63 -2.13 -9.89 6.85
C SER A 63 -2.38 -9.95 5.33
N THR A 64 -3.38 -9.21 4.85
CA THR A 64 -3.68 -9.09 3.42
C THR A 64 -2.52 -8.44 2.67
N ALA A 65 -1.96 -7.34 3.19
CA ALA A 65 -0.83 -6.68 2.57
C ALA A 65 0.43 -7.56 2.56
N ILE A 66 0.72 -8.26 3.66
CA ILE A 66 1.85 -9.17 3.79
C ILE A 66 1.75 -10.30 2.77
N TYR A 67 0.59 -10.90 2.61
CA TYR A 67 0.37 -11.98 1.64
C TYR A 67 0.75 -11.56 0.22
N HIS A 68 0.35 -10.37 -0.20
CA HIS A 68 0.67 -9.84 -1.53
C HIS A 68 2.12 -9.42 -1.68
N LEU A 69 2.76 -8.90 -0.62
CA LEU A 69 4.18 -8.55 -0.64
C LEU A 69 5.10 -9.77 -0.52
N ALA A 70 4.70 -10.82 0.16
CA ALA A 70 5.50 -12.03 0.32
C ALA A 70 5.87 -12.66 -1.03
N ALA A 71 4.95 -12.62 -2.01
CA ALA A 71 5.17 -13.12 -3.36
C ALA A 71 6.12 -12.23 -4.21
N SER A 72 6.42 -11.01 -3.78
CA SER A 72 7.31 -10.10 -4.50
C SER A 72 8.77 -10.50 -4.35
N SER A 73 9.52 -10.45 -5.46
CA SER A 73 10.98 -10.65 -5.47
C SER A 73 11.77 -9.38 -5.14
N ALA A 74 11.10 -8.29 -4.76
CA ALA A 74 11.77 -7.04 -4.41
C ALA A 74 12.77 -7.26 -3.25
N PRO A 75 13.98 -6.68 -3.33
CA PRO A 75 15.02 -6.86 -2.32
C PRO A 75 14.68 -6.21 -0.98
N LYS A 76 13.89 -5.15 -1.01
CA LYS A 76 13.31 -4.47 0.15
C LYS A 76 11.82 -4.40 0.02
N LYS A 77 11.13 -4.67 1.13
CA LYS A 77 9.68 -4.66 1.22
C LYS A 77 9.27 -3.89 2.45
N CYS A 78 8.33 -2.98 2.31
CA CYS A 78 7.76 -2.29 3.46
C CYS A 78 6.25 -2.12 3.32
N ILE A 79 5.59 -2.06 4.45
CA ILE A 79 4.17 -1.69 4.59
C ILE A 79 4.12 -0.38 5.34
N VAL A 80 3.28 0.53 4.87
CA VAL A 80 2.94 1.77 5.56
C VAL A 80 1.48 1.69 5.97
N LEU A 81 1.24 1.46 7.25
CA LEU A 81 -0.09 1.46 7.85
C LEU A 81 -0.48 2.90 8.19
N ILE A 82 -1.56 3.40 7.64
CA ILE A 82 -2.13 4.72 7.96
C ILE A 82 -3.48 4.50 8.65
N THR A 83 -3.60 4.89 9.90
CA THR A 83 -4.79 4.65 10.72
C THR A 83 -4.95 5.72 11.79
N ASP A 84 -6.15 5.87 12.32
CA ASP A 84 -6.44 6.69 13.50
C ASP A 84 -6.15 5.96 14.83
N GLY A 85 -5.63 4.73 14.77
CA GLY A 85 -5.16 3.96 15.92
C GLY A 85 -6.21 3.05 16.56
N GLU A 86 -7.46 3.12 16.17
CA GLU A 86 -8.47 2.19 16.67
C GLU A 86 -8.33 0.82 16.00
N ASN A 87 -8.41 -0.24 16.80
CA ASN A 87 -8.50 -1.62 16.34
C ASN A 87 -9.67 -2.29 17.07
N ASN A 88 -10.85 -2.22 16.47
CA ASN A 88 -12.10 -2.65 17.10
C ASN A 88 -12.82 -3.76 16.33
N ALA A 89 -12.19 -4.32 15.29
CA ALA A 89 -12.72 -5.39 14.48
C ALA A 89 -11.62 -6.38 14.06
N GLY A 90 -12.03 -7.51 13.48
CA GLY A 90 -11.14 -8.51 12.90
C GLY A 90 -10.71 -9.61 13.87
N ALA A 91 -10.45 -10.81 13.32
CA ALA A 91 -10.07 -12.01 14.08
C ALA A 91 -8.54 -12.15 14.27
N ILE A 92 -7.75 -11.33 13.60
CA ILE A 92 -6.28 -11.37 13.64
C ILE A 92 -5.78 -10.23 14.51
N HIS A 93 -4.98 -10.54 15.53
CA HIS A 93 -4.33 -9.52 16.35
C HIS A 93 -3.25 -8.79 15.54
N PRO A 94 -3.15 -7.45 15.64
CA PRO A 94 -2.14 -6.66 14.93
C PRO A 94 -0.70 -7.10 15.20
N GLU A 95 -0.42 -7.53 16.44
CA GLU A 95 0.90 -8.03 16.85
C GLU A 95 1.27 -9.30 16.08
N THR A 96 0.34 -10.25 15.94
CA THR A 96 0.56 -11.49 15.17
C THR A 96 0.85 -11.17 13.69
N ALA A 97 0.14 -10.20 13.13
CA ALA A 97 0.42 -9.76 11.76
C ALA A 97 1.79 -9.07 11.65
N ALA A 98 2.21 -8.30 12.66
CA ALA A 98 3.53 -7.68 12.68
C ALA A 98 4.66 -8.72 12.81
N GLU A 99 4.48 -9.76 13.62
CA GLU A 99 5.41 -10.90 13.70
C GLU A 99 5.53 -11.63 12.36
N LEU A 100 4.41 -11.82 11.66
CA LEU A 100 4.41 -12.38 10.32
C LEU A 100 5.18 -11.49 9.35
N ALA A 101 4.99 -10.16 9.37
CA ALA A 101 5.74 -9.22 8.56
C ALA A 101 7.24 -9.34 8.81
N ALA A 102 7.67 -9.36 10.09
CA ALA A 102 9.05 -9.54 10.49
C ALA A 102 9.66 -10.85 9.95
N SER A 103 8.92 -11.96 10.04
CA SER A 103 9.36 -13.28 9.54
C SER A 103 9.56 -13.31 8.02
N GLN A 104 8.86 -12.44 7.28
CA GLN A 104 8.97 -12.28 5.83
C GLN A 104 9.94 -11.18 5.40
N ASN A 105 10.71 -10.60 6.33
CA ASN A 105 11.59 -9.45 6.11
C ASN A 105 10.85 -8.24 5.49
N ILE A 106 9.63 -7.99 5.95
CA ILE A 106 8.82 -6.83 5.56
C ILE A 106 8.86 -5.82 6.70
N THR A 107 9.37 -4.63 6.44
CA THR A 107 9.40 -3.53 7.42
C THR A 107 8.01 -2.91 7.55
N LEU A 108 7.53 -2.72 8.78
CA LEU A 108 6.23 -2.11 9.04
C LEU A 108 6.38 -0.70 9.62
N TYR A 109 6.01 0.30 8.86
CA TYR A 109 5.85 1.67 9.33
C TYR A 109 4.40 1.93 9.70
N THR A 110 4.17 2.57 10.83
CA THR A 110 2.84 2.95 11.26
C THR A 110 2.72 4.47 11.36
N LEU A 111 1.71 5.02 10.71
CA LEU A 111 1.36 6.44 10.77
C LEU A 111 0.01 6.59 11.49
N GLY A 112 0.07 7.15 12.67
CA GLY A 112 -1.11 7.52 13.41
C GLY A 112 -1.62 8.88 12.94
N VAL A 113 -2.81 8.90 12.34
CA VAL A 113 -3.44 10.12 11.82
C VAL A 113 -4.58 10.51 12.76
N GLY A 114 -4.38 11.54 13.54
CA GLY A 114 -5.42 12.02 14.46
C GLY A 114 -4.91 13.10 15.41
N SER A 115 -5.80 13.86 15.95
CA SER A 115 -5.51 14.82 17.03
C SER A 115 -5.95 14.20 18.37
N LYS A 116 -5.07 14.25 19.36
CA LYS A 116 -5.48 14.01 20.75
C LYS A 116 -6.40 15.15 21.18
N GLY A 117 -7.63 14.86 21.45
CA GLY A 117 -8.56 15.87 21.94
C GLY A 117 -10.02 15.56 21.63
N SER A 118 -10.87 16.42 22.13
CA SER A 118 -12.29 16.38 21.90
C SER A 118 -12.61 17.34 20.75
N ALA A 119 -13.06 16.81 19.63
CA ALA A 119 -13.54 17.62 18.51
C ALA A 119 -15.06 17.74 18.56
N PRO A 120 -15.65 18.95 18.40
CA PRO A 120 -17.09 19.08 18.29
C PRO A 120 -17.57 18.44 16.98
N ILE A 121 -18.56 17.57 17.08
CA ILE A 121 -19.22 16.99 15.91
C ILE A 121 -20.64 17.54 15.84
N GLU A 122 -21.02 17.93 14.64
CA GLU A 122 -22.39 18.21 14.27
C GLU A 122 -22.84 17.22 13.20
N TYR A 123 -23.86 16.44 13.51
CA TYR A 123 -24.47 15.51 12.58
C TYR A 123 -25.93 15.88 12.35
N ILE A 124 -26.33 16.00 11.11
CA ILE A 124 -27.74 16.17 10.73
C ILE A 124 -28.24 14.85 10.17
N ASP A 125 -29.18 14.23 10.87
CA ASP A 125 -29.82 13.01 10.40
C ASP A 125 -30.59 13.28 9.09
N PRO A 126 -30.21 12.65 7.98
CA PRO A 126 -30.84 12.92 6.68
C PRO A 126 -32.30 12.48 6.60
N LYS A 127 -32.76 11.62 7.52
CA LYS A 127 -34.16 11.13 7.54
C LYS A 127 -35.06 12.04 8.38
N THR A 128 -34.56 12.55 9.49
CA THR A 128 -35.35 13.31 10.46
C THR A 128 -35.05 14.80 10.45
N ASN A 129 -34.01 15.22 9.71
CA ASN A 129 -33.47 16.59 9.66
C ASN A 129 -33.13 17.17 11.05
N LYS A 130 -32.90 16.27 12.04
CA LYS A 130 -32.59 16.63 13.40
C LYS A 130 -31.08 16.79 13.56
N LYS A 131 -30.67 17.93 14.12
CA LYS A 131 -29.27 18.25 14.38
C LYS A 131 -28.87 17.63 15.71
N TYR A 132 -27.84 16.80 15.70
CA TYR A 132 -27.17 16.27 16.86
C TYR A 132 -25.81 16.96 16.99
N SER A 133 -25.52 17.51 18.18
CA SER A 133 -24.20 18.05 18.50
C SER A 133 -23.62 17.28 19.67
N GLY A 134 -22.34 16.95 19.59
CA GLY A 134 -21.61 16.22 20.61
C GLY A 134 -20.12 16.48 20.51
N TYR A 135 -19.37 15.90 21.43
CA TYR A 135 -17.91 15.89 21.36
C TYR A 135 -17.46 14.47 21.07
N LEU A 136 -16.72 14.27 19.98
CA LEU A 136 -15.99 13.05 19.75
C LEU A 136 -14.65 13.14 20.50
N THR A 137 -14.54 12.38 21.58
CA THR A 137 -13.24 12.22 22.24
C THR A 137 -12.48 11.12 21.47
N SER A 138 -11.49 11.51 20.70
CA SER A 138 -10.60 10.53 20.07
C SER A 138 -9.74 9.89 21.15
N SER A 139 -9.94 8.60 21.40
CA SER A 139 -9.09 7.77 22.24
C SER A 139 -7.88 7.25 21.47
N PHE A 140 -7.21 8.13 20.73
CA PHE A 140 -6.03 7.77 19.96
C PHE A 140 -4.95 7.15 20.88
N ASP A 141 -4.81 5.84 20.81
CA ASP A 141 -3.75 5.11 21.51
C ASP A 141 -2.62 4.73 20.55
N SER A 142 -1.53 5.47 20.64
CA SER A 142 -0.33 5.18 19.84
C SER A 142 0.49 3.99 20.34
N THR A 143 0.15 3.42 21.52
CA THR A 143 0.94 2.36 22.14
C THR A 143 0.98 1.12 21.28
N GLN A 144 -0.19 0.66 20.79
CA GLN A 144 -0.26 -0.49 19.90
C GLN A 144 0.45 -0.25 18.57
N LEU A 145 0.30 0.95 17.98
CA LEU A 145 0.97 1.28 16.71
C LEU A 145 2.49 1.30 16.86
N LYS A 146 3.02 1.80 17.97
CA LYS A 146 4.45 1.76 18.27
C LYS A 146 4.95 0.34 18.46
N LEU A 147 4.17 -0.49 19.15
CA LEU A 147 4.52 -1.89 19.40
C LEU A 147 4.62 -2.67 18.08
N ILE A 148 3.59 -2.65 17.23
CA ILE A 148 3.60 -3.39 15.97
C ILE A 148 4.68 -2.89 15.00
N ALA A 149 4.97 -1.59 14.96
CA ALA A 149 6.07 -1.06 14.18
C ALA A 149 7.42 -1.61 14.67
N SER A 150 7.64 -1.64 15.98
CA SER A 150 8.89 -2.16 16.57
C SER A 150 9.10 -3.66 16.33
N ILE A 151 8.04 -4.46 16.38
CA ILE A 151 8.08 -5.92 16.10
C ILE A 151 8.61 -6.17 14.68
N ALA A 152 8.17 -5.38 13.70
CA ALA A 152 8.55 -5.56 12.30
C ALA A 152 9.67 -4.60 11.84
N ASN A 153 10.60 -4.25 12.74
CA ASN A 153 11.81 -3.45 12.47
C ASN A 153 11.54 -2.08 11.82
N GLY A 154 10.34 -1.56 11.97
CA GLY A 154 9.96 -0.27 11.45
C GLY A 154 9.88 0.82 12.52
N ARG A 155 9.12 1.86 12.22
CA ARG A 155 8.98 3.03 13.08
C ARG A 155 7.56 3.59 13.06
N TYR A 156 7.11 4.11 14.19
CA TYR A 156 5.89 4.88 14.33
C TYR A 156 6.14 6.36 14.01
N PHE A 157 5.18 6.97 13.31
CA PHE A 157 5.09 8.41 13.08
C PHE A 157 3.71 8.92 13.50
N GLU A 158 3.66 10.09 14.09
CA GLU A 158 2.43 10.80 14.40
C GLU A 158 2.23 11.90 13.37
N ALA A 159 1.05 11.96 12.75
CA ALA A 159 0.70 12.94 11.74
C ALA A 159 -0.59 13.66 12.17
N GLN A 160 -0.46 14.87 12.69
CA GLN A 160 -1.60 15.72 13.03
C GLN A 160 -2.00 16.62 11.87
N THR A 161 -1.08 16.90 10.97
CA THR A 161 -1.27 17.72 9.77
C THR A 161 -0.89 16.95 8.50
N LEU A 162 -1.33 17.47 7.35
CA LEU A 162 -0.91 16.95 6.05
C LEU A 162 0.61 17.08 5.82
N ASN A 163 1.21 18.12 6.40
CA ASN A 163 2.67 18.28 6.34
C ASN A 163 3.39 17.18 7.10
N ASP A 164 2.93 16.83 8.31
CA ASP A 164 3.52 15.75 9.10
C ASP A 164 3.44 14.42 8.34
N LEU A 165 2.27 14.14 7.74
CA LEU A 165 2.07 12.95 6.92
C LEU A 165 3.04 12.91 5.73
N SER A 166 3.17 14.02 5.01
CA SER A 166 4.08 14.12 3.87
C SER A 166 5.54 13.95 4.29
N LEU A 167 5.96 14.57 5.39
CA LEU A 167 7.31 14.42 5.92
C LEU A 167 7.61 12.98 6.38
N ALA A 168 6.66 12.34 7.07
CA ALA A 168 6.81 10.94 7.47
C ALA A 168 6.98 10.03 6.27
N LEU A 169 6.15 10.18 5.24
CA LEU A 169 6.25 9.41 4.00
C LEU A 169 7.56 9.65 3.27
N LEU A 170 8.06 10.88 3.22
CA LEU A 170 9.38 11.20 2.63
C LEU A 170 10.53 10.52 3.40
N VAL A 171 10.48 10.51 4.73
CA VAL A 171 11.49 9.83 5.56
C VAL A 171 11.45 8.32 5.30
N ILE A 172 10.27 7.71 5.25
CA ILE A 172 10.10 6.29 4.96
C ILE A 172 10.68 5.97 3.58
N THR A 173 10.29 6.73 2.56
CA THR A 173 10.77 6.52 1.20
C THR A 173 12.28 6.61 1.11
N LYS A 174 12.89 7.61 1.78
CA LYS A 174 14.35 7.76 1.81
C LYS A 174 15.05 6.57 2.48
N ASN A 175 14.47 6.02 3.54
CA ASN A 175 15.03 4.86 4.24
C ASN A 175 14.91 3.57 3.41
N GLU A 176 13.83 3.43 2.65
CA GLU A 176 13.55 2.23 1.86
C GLU A 176 14.07 2.31 0.42
N SER A 177 14.38 3.52 -0.08
CA SER A 177 14.98 3.65 -1.40
C SER A 177 16.35 2.96 -1.42
N THR A 178 16.42 1.87 -2.15
CA THR A 178 17.69 1.30 -2.58
C THR A 178 18.12 2.02 -3.84
N VAL A 179 19.35 2.54 -3.86
CA VAL A 179 19.99 2.91 -5.12
C VAL A 179 20.25 1.60 -5.86
N GLN A 180 19.27 1.16 -6.63
CA GLN A 180 19.48 0.03 -7.53
C GLN A 180 20.28 0.56 -8.73
N THR A 181 21.58 0.29 -8.73
CA THR A 181 22.36 0.38 -9.95
C THR A 181 21.90 -0.79 -10.82
N TYR A 182 20.89 -0.56 -11.67
CA TYR A 182 20.52 -1.55 -12.68
C TYR A 182 21.65 -1.59 -13.71
N HIS A 183 22.52 -2.58 -13.61
CA HIS A 183 23.22 -3.05 -14.78
C HIS A 183 22.19 -3.83 -15.63
N SER A 184 21.41 -3.11 -16.44
CA SER A 184 20.61 -3.76 -17.47
C SER A 184 21.61 -4.34 -18.48
N ARG A 185 21.97 -5.60 -18.30
CA ARG A 185 22.54 -6.41 -19.37
C ARG A 185 21.38 -6.67 -20.32
N THR A 186 21.19 -5.76 -21.29
CA THR A 186 20.33 -6.01 -22.42
C THR A 186 21.00 -7.09 -23.24
N THR A 187 20.69 -8.36 -22.94
CA THR A 187 20.98 -9.44 -23.85
C THR A 187 19.93 -9.34 -24.95
N SER A 188 20.21 -8.58 -26.00
CA SER A 188 19.39 -8.64 -27.20
C SER A 188 19.59 -10.02 -27.80
N VAL A 189 18.65 -10.92 -27.52
CA VAL A 189 18.57 -12.19 -28.25
C VAL A 189 17.90 -11.83 -29.57
N GLU A 190 18.70 -11.62 -30.60
CA GLU A 190 18.20 -11.41 -31.95
C GLU A 190 17.59 -12.72 -32.45
N TYR A 191 16.28 -12.86 -32.34
CA TYR A 191 15.54 -14.00 -32.91
C TYR A 191 15.28 -13.87 -34.41
N TYR A 192 15.75 -12.78 -35.04
CA TYR A 192 15.49 -12.50 -36.45
C TYR A 192 16.11 -13.54 -37.37
N ASP A 193 17.31 -14.03 -37.07
CA ASP A 193 17.98 -15.03 -37.89
C ASP A 193 17.23 -16.37 -37.94
N LYS A 194 16.61 -16.78 -36.83
CA LYS A 194 15.80 -18.00 -36.77
C LYS A 194 14.47 -17.88 -37.51
N LEU A 195 13.84 -16.72 -37.49
CA LEU A 195 12.58 -16.45 -38.21
C LEU A 195 12.82 -16.35 -39.74
N ILE A 196 13.94 -15.78 -40.16
CA ILE A 196 14.32 -15.71 -41.57
C ILE A 196 14.63 -17.12 -42.10
N PHE A 197 15.32 -17.98 -41.33
CA PHE A 197 15.58 -19.37 -41.69
C PHE A 197 14.29 -20.20 -41.85
N ILE A 198 13.33 -20.04 -40.97
CA ILE A 198 12.04 -20.76 -41.06
C ILE A 198 11.23 -20.28 -42.28
N SER A 199 11.26 -19.01 -42.63
CA SER A 199 10.58 -18.47 -43.83
C SER A 199 11.26 -18.94 -45.11
N ALA A 200 12.60 -19.03 -45.14
CA ALA A 200 13.37 -19.53 -46.31
C ALA A 200 13.12 -21.01 -46.55
N ILE A 201 13.04 -21.85 -45.50
CA ILE A 201 12.73 -23.29 -45.63
C ILE A 201 11.28 -23.49 -46.12
N ARG A 202 10.31 -22.65 -45.72
CA ARG A 202 8.94 -22.74 -46.24
C ARG A 202 8.83 -22.35 -47.70
N LEU A 203 9.62 -21.34 -48.18
CA LEU A 203 9.65 -20.94 -49.58
C LEU A 203 10.31 -22.01 -50.48
N SER A 204 11.34 -22.73 -50.00
CA SER A 204 11.98 -23.80 -50.78
C SER A 204 11.10 -25.03 -50.89
N SER A 205 10.22 -25.33 -49.90
CA SER A 205 9.31 -26.47 -49.98
C SER A 205 8.04 -26.22 -50.85
N SER A 206 7.74 -24.98 -51.16
CA SER A 206 6.62 -24.64 -52.06
C SER A 206 7.01 -24.58 -53.55
N CYS A 207 8.31 -24.67 -53.87
CA CYS A 207 8.79 -24.71 -55.23
C CYS A 207 8.89 -26.13 -55.84
N TRP A 208 8.51 -27.19 -55.12
CA TRP A 208 8.57 -28.56 -55.61
C TRP A 208 7.18 -29.22 -55.69
N ARG A 209 6.20 -28.52 -56.27
CA ARG A 209 4.98 -29.14 -56.78
C ARG A 209 4.52 -28.41 -58.04
N ILE A 210 5.12 -28.83 -59.15
CA ILE A 210 4.52 -28.91 -60.47
C ILE A 210 4.87 -30.24 -61.07
#